data_88a035b5d0503356d99aaf8aa5922145
#
_entry.id   88a035b5d0503356d99aaf8aa5922145
#
_cell.length_a   1.000
_cell.length_b   1.000
_cell.length_c   1.000
_cell.angle_alpha   90.00
_cell.angle_beta   90.00
_cell.angle_gamma   90.00
#
_symmetry.space_group_name_H-M   'P 1'
#
loop_
_entity.id
_entity.type
_entity.pdbx_description
1 polymer ?
#
loop_
_entity_poly.entity_id
_entity_poly.type
_entity_poly.pdbx_seq_one_letter_code
_entity_poly.pdbx_strand_id
1 'polypeptide(L)'
;MNHAGFELTPIGRVESPLTDPATAPKQGHEGGPDAWLVLETSVLEGLEGIRPGDPLILLTWLDRADREVLRVHPRDDVSNPMRGVFGTRSADRPNPIGLHPVEVISIDGERIRVSNLEAVDGTPILDLKPVLGEP
;
A
#
# COMPACT_ATOMS: atom_id res chain seq x y z
N MET A 1 -1.63 -24.64 20.70
CA MET A 1 -0.58 -24.18 19.75
C MET A 1 -0.14 -22.79 20.15
N ASN A 2 1.15 -22.60 20.28
CA ASN A 2 1.70 -21.27 20.55
C ASN A 2 1.92 -20.53 19.25
N HIS A 3 1.36 -19.34 19.17
CA HIS A 3 1.61 -18.44 18.06
C HIS A 3 2.62 -17.40 18.52
N ALA A 4 3.80 -17.42 17.89
CA ALA A 4 4.74 -16.33 18.07
C ALA A 4 4.22 -15.12 17.29
N GLY A 5 4.21 -13.97 17.94
CA GLY A 5 3.95 -12.73 17.25
C GLY A 5 5.13 -12.35 16.39
N PHE A 6 4.85 -11.60 15.32
CA PHE A 6 5.88 -11.03 14.46
C PHE A 6 5.88 -9.51 14.62
N GLU A 7 7.06 -8.92 14.66
CA GLU A 7 7.17 -7.47 14.64
C GLU A 7 7.49 -7.01 13.23
N LEU A 8 6.73 -6.05 12.75
CA LEU A 8 7.00 -5.35 11.51
C LEU A 8 7.43 -3.93 11.87
N THR A 9 8.55 -3.51 11.34
CA THR A 9 9.02 -2.14 11.50
C THR A 9 8.76 -1.38 10.22
N PRO A 10 7.93 -0.32 10.24
CA PRO A 10 7.71 0.48 9.06
C PRO A 10 9.04 1.04 8.53
N ILE A 11 9.22 0.98 7.22
CA ILE A 11 10.42 1.54 6.57
C ILE A 11 10.23 2.98 6.13
N GLY A 12 9.04 3.51 6.28
CA GLY A 12 8.68 4.86 5.90
C GLY A 12 7.20 5.07 5.96
N ARG A 13 6.74 6.15 5.34
CA ARG A 13 5.33 6.49 5.28
C ARG A 13 4.98 7.20 3.98
N VAL A 14 3.70 7.15 3.63
CA VAL A 14 3.16 7.84 2.46
C VAL A 14 2.91 9.30 2.81
N GLU A 15 3.31 10.21 1.92
CA GLU A 15 2.84 11.59 1.91
C GLU A 15 1.95 11.78 0.69
N SER A 16 0.71 12.15 0.92
CA SER A 16 -0.30 12.24 -0.12
C SER A 16 -1.30 13.35 0.17
N PRO A 17 -1.92 13.95 -0.87
CA PRO A 17 -3.05 14.84 -0.65
C PRO A 17 -4.31 14.10 -0.17
N LEU A 18 -4.37 12.77 -0.30
CA LEU A 18 -5.49 11.99 0.21
C LEU A 18 -5.38 11.87 1.73
N THR A 19 -6.41 12.32 2.45
CA THR A 19 -6.40 12.33 3.91
C THR A 19 -7.52 11.50 4.53
N ASP A 20 -8.52 11.11 3.73
CA ASP A 20 -9.69 10.37 4.21
C ASP A 20 -9.87 9.07 3.43
N PRO A 21 -9.76 7.89 4.08
CA PRO A 21 -9.97 6.62 3.40
C PRO A 21 -11.34 6.49 2.74
N ALA A 22 -12.38 7.13 3.29
CA ALA A 22 -13.73 7.05 2.76
C ALA A 22 -13.86 7.71 1.39
N THR A 23 -13.01 8.69 1.07
CA THR A 23 -13.01 9.40 -0.21
C THR A 23 -11.89 8.97 -1.14
N ALA A 24 -10.98 8.10 -0.69
CA ALA A 24 -9.90 7.60 -1.52
C ALA A 24 -10.43 6.62 -2.57
N PRO A 25 -9.83 6.58 -3.77
CA PRO A 25 -10.20 5.56 -4.76
C PRO A 25 -9.91 4.15 -4.23
N LYS A 26 -10.64 3.15 -4.73
CA LYS A 26 -10.47 1.76 -4.31
C LYS A 26 -9.13 1.19 -4.79
N GLN A 27 -8.70 1.60 -5.97
CA GLN A 27 -7.43 1.20 -6.58
C GLN A 27 -6.74 2.45 -7.12
N GLY A 28 -5.40 2.45 -7.13
CA GLY A 28 -4.64 3.62 -7.57
C GLY A 28 -4.97 4.07 -8.98
N HIS A 29 -5.16 3.12 -9.93
CA HIS A 29 -5.48 3.45 -11.31
C HIS A 29 -6.87 4.08 -11.49
N GLU A 30 -7.69 4.09 -10.45
CA GLU A 30 -9.03 4.69 -10.49
C GLU A 30 -9.04 6.15 -10.02
N GLY A 31 -7.96 6.88 -10.26
CA GLY A 31 -7.86 8.29 -9.93
C GLY A 31 -7.02 8.61 -8.71
N GLY A 32 -6.17 7.68 -8.28
CA GLY A 32 -5.22 7.96 -7.22
C GLY A 32 -4.24 9.05 -7.63
N PRO A 33 -3.89 9.98 -6.74
CA PRO A 33 -2.89 11.01 -7.03
C PRO A 33 -1.48 10.44 -7.02
N ASP A 34 -0.55 11.16 -7.63
CA ASP A 34 0.86 10.92 -7.38
C ASP A 34 1.16 11.24 -5.92
N ALA A 35 2.04 10.48 -5.33
CA ALA A 35 2.36 10.62 -3.92
C ALA A 35 3.86 10.44 -3.70
N TRP A 36 4.31 10.79 -2.51
CA TRP A 36 5.68 10.57 -2.09
C TRP A 36 5.75 9.43 -1.10
N LEU A 37 6.75 8.58 -1.27
CA LEU A 37 7.16 7.61 -0.27
C LEU A 37 8.36 8.21 0.46
N VAL A 38 8.21 8.45 1.76
CA VAL A 38 9.28 9.01 2.58
C VAL A 38 9.88 7.89 3.41
N LEU A 39 11.08 7.46 3.06
CA LEU A 39 11.73 6.34 3.72
C LEU A 39 12.61 6.79 4.88
N GLU A 40 12.75 5.91 5.86
CA GLU A 40 13.72 6.11 6.94
C GLU A 40 15.14 6.08 6.35
N THR A 41 16.01 6.95 6.85
CA THR A 41 17.39 7.03 6.34
C THR A 41 18.14 5.71 6.50
N SER A 42 17.80 4.95 7.54
CA SER A 42 18.45 3.67 7.83
C SER A 42 18.22 2.58 6.77
N VAL A 43 17.23 2.73 5.89
CA VAL A 43 16.91 1.73 4.87
C VAL A 43 17.22 2.19 3.45
N LEU A 44 17.76 3.39 3.26
CA LEU A 44 17.97 3.97 1.93
C LEU A 44 18.89 3.13 1.03
N GLU A 45 19.81 2.38 1.59
CA GLU A 45 20.67 1.48 0.84
C GLU A 45 19.85 0.44 0.06
N GLY A 46 18.65 0.11 0.56
CA GLY A 46 17.74 -0.80 -0.13
C GLY A 46 17.18 -0.27 -1.44
N LEU A 47 17.34 1.03 -1.72
CA LEU A 47 16.90 1.63 -2.99
C LEU A 47 17.92 1.48 -4.11
N GLU A 48 19.12 0.98 -3.82
CA GLU A 48 20.17 0.87 -4.82
C GLU A 48 19.66 0.05 -6.01
N GLY A 49 19.81 0.62 -7.21
CA GLY A 49 19.36 -0.02 -8.45
C GLY A 49 17.94 0.33 -8.88
N ILE A 50 17.14 0.97 -8.03
CA ILE A 50 15.80 1.44 -8.40
C ILE A 50 15.94 2.76 -9.14
N ARG A 51 15.21 2.91 -10.25
CA ARG A 51 15.29 4.06 -11.15
C ARG A 51 13.92 4.59 -11.51
N PRO A 52 13.83 5.87 -11.91
CA PRO A 52 12.59 6.39 -12.51
C PRO A 52 12.15 5.51 -13.68
N GLY A 53 10.85 5.24 -13.74
CA GLY A 53 10.22 4.35 -14.72
C GLY A 53 10.04 2.93 -14.21
N ASP A 54 10.70 2.53 -13.13
CA ASP A 54 10.58 1.16 -12.62
C ASP A 54 9.19 0.92 -12.02
N PRO A 55 8.52 -0.19 -12.40
CA PRO A 55 7.31 -0.61 -11.72
C PRO A 55 7.66 -1.30 -10.40
N LEU A 56 6.95 -0.93 -9.35
CA LEU A 56 7.13 -1.52 -8.02
C LEU A 56 5.80 -1.97 -7.44
N ILE A 57 5.87 -2.90 -6.51
CA ILE A 57 4.76 -3.23 -5.62
C ILE A 57 5.08 -2.61 -4.26
N LEU A 58 4.24 -1.70 -3.83
CA LEU A 58 4.30 -1.09 -2.50
C LEU A 58 3.42 -1.90 -1.56
N LEU A 59 3.96 -2.30 -0.42
CA LEU A 59 3.21 -2.96 0.64
C LEU A 59 3.10 -2.00 1.83
N THR A 60 1.87 -1.80 2.30
CA THR A 60 1.58 -0.87 3.39
C THR A 60 0.84 -1.57 4.52
N TRP A 61 0.80 -0.93 5.68
CA TRP A 61 -0.07 -1.32 6.76
C TRP A 61 -1.23 -0.33 6.80
N LEU A 62 -2.44 -0.81 6.51
CA LEU A 62 -3.62 0.04 6.47
C LEU A 62 -4.14 0.21 7.90
N ASP A 63 -3.49 1.09 8.65
CA ASP A 63 -3.63 1.23 10.10
C ASP A 63 -4.99 1.76 10.56
N ARG A 64 -5.83 2.23 9.63
CA ARG A 64 -7.20 2.68 9.93
C ARG A 64 -8.25 1.62 9.63
N ALA A 65 -7.83 0.44 9.17
CA ALA A 65 -8.76 -0.62 8.80
C ALA A 65 -9.29 -1.35 10.02
N ASP A 66 -10.46 -1.99 9.86
CA ASP A 66 -11.07 -2.83 10.88
C ASP A 66 -10.52 -4.26 10.73
N ARG A 67 -9.85 -4.75 11.76
CA ARG A 67 -9.20 -6.07 11.76
C ARG A 67 -10.14 -7.21 12.15
N GLU A 68 -11.37 -6.89 12.58
CA GLU A 68 -12.35 -7.89 12.98
C GLU A 68 -13.23 -8.36 11.83
N VAL A 69 -13.12 -7.74 10.66
CA VAL A 69 -13.97 -8.04 9.51
C VAL A 69 -13.46 -9.27 8.78
N LEU A 70 -14.34 -10.23 8.53
CA LEU A 70 -14.03 -11.45 7.78
C LEU A 70 -14.83 -11.59 6.49
N ARG A 71 -15.90 -10.83 6.34
CA ARG A 71 -16.78 -10.86 5.15
C ARG A 71 -17.19 -9.44 4.79
N VAL A 72 -17.23 -9.18 3.50
CA VAL A 72 -17.60 -7.87 2.95
C VAL A 72 -18.42 -8.01 1.69
N HIS A 73 -19.11 -6.93 1.31
CA HIS A 73 -19.57 -6.74 -0.06
C HIS A 73 -18.38 -6.17 -0.84
N PRO A 74 -17.87 -6.87 -1.88
CA PRO A 74 -16.73 -6.36 -2.65
C PRO A 74 -16.98 -4.93 -3.12
N ARG A 75 -15.96 -4.07 -2.97
CA ARG A 75 -15.98 -2.64 -3.33
C ARG A 75 -17.04 -1.84 -2.58
N ASP A 76 -17.49 -2.31 -1.42
CA ASP A 76 -18.56 -1.71 -0.62
C ASP A 76 -19.88 -1.59 -1.39
N ASP A 77 -20.07 -2.37 -2.42
CA ASP A 77 -21.28 -2.38 -3.23
C ASP A 77 -22.22 -3.49 -2.75
N VAL A 78 -23.32 -3.10 -2.12
CA VAL A 78 -24.28 -4.04 -1.55
C VAL A 78 -24.97 -4.90 -2.61
N SER A 79 -24.91 -4.53 -3.89
CA SER A 79 -25.40 -5.36 -4.98
C SER A 79 -24.51 -6.56 -5.28
N ASN A 80 -23.24 -6.52 -4.84
CA ASN A 80 -22.34 -7.66 -4.92
C ASN A 80 -22.63 -8.62 -3.77
N PRO A 81 -22.62 -9.94 -4.04
CA PRO A 81 -22.76 -10.92 -2.96
C PRO A 81 -21.66 -10.76 -1.91
N MET A 82 -22.00 -11.04 -0.65
CA MET A 82 -21.00 -11.10 0.43
C MET A 82 -19.96 -12.14 0.11
N ARG A 83 -18.70 -11.81 0.43
CA ARG A 83 -17.56 -12.71 0.23
C ARG A 83 -16.62 -12.64 1.42
N GLY A 84 -15.87 -13.70 1.65
CA GLY A 84 -14.76 -13.67 2.60
C GLY A 84 -13.69 -12.69 2.12
N VAL A 85 -13.09 -11.97 3.06
CA VAL A 85 -12.13 -10.90 2.74
C VAL A 85 -10.90 -11.41 1.99
N PHE A 86 -10.52 -12.68 2.17
CA PHE A 86 -9.34 -13.23 1.49
C PHE A 86 -9.54 -13.41 -0.02
N GLY A 87 -10.77 -13.37 -0.48
CA GLY A 87 -11.09 -13.36 -1.91
C GLY A 87 -11.31 -11.95 -2.46
N THR A 88 -10.95 -10.93 -1.71
CA THR A 88 -11.14 -9.51 -2.08
C THR A 88 -9.89 -8.71 -1.77
N ARG A 89 -9.88 -7.46 -2.23
CA ARG A 89 -8.85 -6.47 -1.88
C ARG A 89 -9.33 -5.50 -0.81
N SER A 90 -10.34 -5.89 -0.02
CA SER A 90 -10.83 -5.04 1.06
C SER A 90 -9.69 -4.66 2.02
N ALA A 91 -9.66 -3.40 2.43
CA ALA A 91 -8.72 -2.95 3.46
C ALA A 91 -9.03 -3.62 4.81
N ASP A 92 -10.31 -3.80 5.12
CA ASP A 92 -10.74 -4.42 6.36
C ASP A 92 -10.52 -5.93 6.29
N ARG A 93 -9.64 -6.42 7.13
CA ARG A 93 -9.21 -7.82 7.20
C ARG A 93 -8.32 -8.03 8.42
N PRO A 94 -8.07 -9.28 8.81
CA PRO A 94 -7.28 -9.55 10.05
C PRO A 94 -5.90 -8.90 10.05
N ASN A 95 -5.18 -8.97 8.93
CA ASN A 95 -3.92 -8.26 8.77
C ASN A 95 -4.05 -7.33 7.56
N PRO A 96 -4.36 -6.05 7.79
CA PRO A 96 -4.69 -5.12 6.69
C PRO A 96 -3.46 -4.63 5.95
N ILE A 97 -2.82 -5.56 5.23
CA ILE A 97 -1.67 -5.27 4.40
C ILE A 97 -2.17 -4.80 3.04
N GLY A 98 -1.85 -3.56 2.68
CA GLY A 98 -2.17 -3.00 1.38
C GLY A 98 -1.16 -3.43 0.35
N LEU A 99 -1.61 -3.61 -0.89
CA LEU A 99 -0.76 -3.94 -2.02
C LEU A 99 -1.06 -2.95 -3.14
N HIS A 100 -0.05 -2.18 -3.55
CA HIS A 100 -0.24 -1.07 -4.47
C HIS A 100 0.78 -1.15 -5.59
N PRO A 101 0.37 -1.46 -6.83
CA PRO A 101 1.24 -1.32 -7.98
C PRO A 101 1.47 0.17 -8.25
N VAL A 102 2.72 0.58 -8.35
CA VAL A 102 3.10 1.96 -8.62
C VAL A 102 4.26 2.00 -9.58
N GLU A 103 4.50 3.17 -10.18
CA GLU A 103 5.67 3.41 -11.00
C GLU A 103 6.48 4.53 -10.38
N VAL A 104 7.79 4.37 -10.35
CA VAL A 104 8.69 5.41 -9.84
C VAL A 104 8.74 6.56 -10.84
N ILE A 105 8.41 7.75 -10.38
CA ILE A 105 8.49 8.98 -11.19
C ILE A 105 9.85 9.64 -11.00
N SER A 106 10.26 9.82 -9.74
CA SER A 106 11.53 10.46 -9.40
C SER A 106 12.00 10.00 -8.03
N ILE A 107 13.29 10.13 -7.78
CA ILE A 107 13.93 9.82 -6.51
C ILE A 107 14.73 11.03 -6.08
N ASP A 108 14.49 11.50 -4.85
CA ASP A 108 15.17 12.65 -4.27
C ASP A 108 15.56 12.30 -2.83
N GLY A 109 16.75 11.71 -2.68
CA GLY A 109 17.23 11.27 -1.37
C GLY A 109 16.32 10.19 -0.78
N GLU A 110 15.71 10.50 0.36
CA GLU A 110 14.79 9.61 1.08
C GLU A 110 13.36 9.64 0.54
N ARG A 111 13.09 10.46 -0.46
CA ARG A 111 11.74 10.65 -1.01
C ARG A 111 11.66 10.08 -2.40
N ILE A 112 10.68 9.22 -2.61
CA ILE A 112 10.41 8.62 -3.92
C ILE A 112 9.03 9.07 -4.34
N ARG A 113 8.93 9.75 -5.49
CA ARG A 113 7.65 10.09 -6.06
C ARG A 113 7.16 8.92 -6.89
N VAL A 114 5.92 8.50 -6.65
CA VAL A 114 5.29 7.37 -7.36
C VAL A 114 3.97 7.78 -7.94
N SER A 115 3.55 7.04 -8.98
CA SER A 115 2.28 7.28 -9.67
C SER A 115 1.09 6.75 -8.87
N ASN A 116 -0.04 7.40 -9.04
CA ASN A 116 -1.41 6.89 -8.78
C ASN A 116 -1.52 5.96 -7.55
N LEU A 117 -1.41 6.56 -6.37
CA LEU A 117 -1.48 5.80 -5.12
C LEU A 117 -2.79 6.12 -4.38
N GLU A 118 -3.55 5.10 -4.04
CA GLU A 118 -4.80 5.23 -3.29
C GLU A 118 -4.60 5.26 -1.77
N ALA A 119 -3.41 4.94 -1.27
CA ALA A 119 -3.13 5.00 0.16
C ALA A 119 -3.15 6.44 0.66
N VAL A 120 -3.74 6.65 1.84
CA VAL A 120 -3.86 8.00 2.41
C VAL A 120 -2.56 8.45 3.05
N ASP A 121 -2.48 9.77 3.26
CA ASP A 121 -1.35 10.39 3.94
C ASP A 121 -1.07 9.74 5.29
N GLY A 122 0.19 9.53 5.58
CA GLY A 122 0.64 8.94 6.84
C GLY A 122 0.61 7.42 6.90
N THR A 123 0.14 6.75 5.84
CA THR A 123 0.09 5.28 5.83
C THR A 123 1.49 4.69 5.98
N PRO A 124 1.71 3.80 6.96
CA PRO A 124 3.00 3.16 7.14
C PRO A 124 3.38 2.26 5.97
N ILE A 125 4.63 2.32 5.55
CA ILE A 125 5.18 1.49 4.49
C ILE A 125 5.89 0.30 5.11
N LEU A 126 5.55 -0.90 4.66
CA LEU A 126 6.17 -2.13 5.13
C LEU A 126 7.32 -2.59 4.25
N ASP A 127 7.15 -2.48 2.93
CA ASP A 127 8.11 -3.05 2.00
C ASP A 127 7.92 -2.49 0.59
N LEU A 128 8.93 -2.62 -0.23
CA LEU A 128 8.91 -2.35 -1.66
C LEU A 128 9.49 -3.56 -2.37
N LYS A 129 8.82 -4.02 -3.41
CA LYS A 129 9.27 -5.15 -4.21
C LYS A 129 9.20 -4.80 -5.68
N PRO A 130 10.12 -5.31 -6.50
CA PRO A 130 10.02 -5.12 -7.95
C PRO A 130 8.87 -5.95 -8.51
N VAL A 131 8.33 -5.50 -9.63
CA VAL A 131 7.48 -6.33 -10.46
C VAL A 131 8.40 -7.19 -11.31
N LEU A 132 8.25 -8.51 -11.21
CA LEU A 132 9.07 -9.42 -12.00
C LEU A 132 8.52 -9.47 -13.42
N GLY A 133 9.41 -9.29 -14.39
CA GLY A 133 9.04 -9.42 -15.78
C GLY A 133 8.94 -10.88 -16.22
N GLU A 134 8.46 -11.08 -17.44
CA GLU A 134 8.48 -12.40 -18.07
C GLU A 134 9.94 -12.81 -18.30
N PRO A 135 10.29 -14.10 -18.06
CA PRO A 135 11.64 -14.58 -18.29
C PRO A 135 12.02 -14.51 -19.78
#